data_d0d5f1706a0d07d401c530586b297398
#
_entry.id   d0d5f1706a0d07d401c530586b297398
#
_cell.length_a   1.000
_cell.length_b   1.000
_cell.length_c   1.000
_cell.angle_alpha   90.00
_cell.angle_beta   90.00
_cell.angle_gamma   90.00
#
_symmetry.space_group_name_H-M   'P 1'
#
loop_
_entity.id
_entity.type
_entity.pdbx_description
1 polymer ?
#
loop_
_entity_poly.entity_id
_entity_poly.type
_entity_poly.pdbx_seq_one_letter_code
_entity_poly.pdbx_strand_id
1 'polypeptide(L)'
;MELSTAAKNPRNAKSPKKVVVFDYGFGNVRSAERALARTGADVEITRDFDKAMNADGLLVPGVGAFAACMRGLKEARGDWIIGRRLSGGRPVMGICVGMQILFARGIEHGVETEGLDEWPGAVEPLQAEIVPHMGWNTVDAPADSELFAGLDADARFYFVHSYAVHDWSLDVHNPLLRAPKVTWSTHGKPFVAAVENGALWATQFHPEKSGDAGAQLLTNWIGTL
;
A
#
# COMPACT_ATOMS: atom_id res chain seq x y z
N MET A 1 9.31 43.81 36.14
CA MET A 1 8.29 43.17 35.27
C MET A 1 9.01 42.18 34.40
N GLU A 2 9.26 40.98 34.97
CA GLU A 2 10.04 39.91 34.33
C GLU A 2 9.13 39.05 33.47
N LEU A 3 9.43 38.97 32.18
CA LEU A 3 8.76 38.09 31.25
C LEU A 3 9.41 36.72 31.36
N SER A 4 8.71 35.78 32.05
CA SER A 4 9.07 34.38 32.10
C SER A 4 8.82 33.73 30.73
N THR A 5 9.86 33.45 29.99
CA THR A 5 9.84 32.62 28.80
C THR A 5 9.81 31.14 29.23
N ALA A 6 8.60 30.55 29.26
CA ALA A 6 8.46 29.13 29.47
C ALA A 6 9.10 28.35 28.30
N ALA A 7 10.26 27.79 28.55
CA ALA A 7 10.91 26.85 27.62
C ALA A 7 10.03 25.59 27.45
N LYS A 8 9.58 25.34 26.22
CA LYS A 8 8.88 24.10 25.85
C LYS A 8 9.81 22.92 26.11
N ASN A 9 9.37 22.03 26.98
CA ASN A 9 10.11 20.85 27.41
C ASN A 9 10.19 19.82 26.25
N PRO A 10 11.39 19.42 25.75
CA PRO A 10 11.55 18.56 24.58
C PRO A 10 11.33 17.05 24.85
N ARG A 11 10.74 16.67 25.99
CA ARG A 11 10.70 15.27 26.46
C ARG A 11 9.50 14.44 25.98
N ASN A 12 8.75 14.88 24.94
CA ASN A 12 7.57 14.12 24.46
C ASN A 12 7.57 13.90 22.94
N ALA A 13 8.71 13.91 22.28
CA ALA A 13 8.78 13.42 20.90
C ALA A 13 8.71 11.88 20.93
N LYS A 14 7.58 11.30 20.47
CA LYS A 14 7.49 9.85 20.23
C LYS A 14 8.65 9.45 19.31
N SER A 15 9.31 8.32 19.63
CA SER A 15 10.34 7.77 18.75
C SER A 15 9.77 7.61 17.32
N PRO A 16 10.57 7.88 16.28
CA PRO A 16 10.11 7.68 14.91
C PRO A 16 9.67 6.25 14.69
N LYS A 17 8.61 6.07 13.91
CA LYS A 17 8.11 4.73 13.54
C LYS A 17 9.13 4.04 12.66
N LYS A 18 9.43 2.78 12.98
CA LYS A 18 10.34 1.95 12.18
C LYS A 18 9.57 1.29 11.05
N VAL A 19 9.98 1.57 9.83
CA VAL A 19 9.36 1.02 8.64
C VAL A 19 10.39 0.27 7.81
N VAL A 20 10.07 -0.95 7.44
CA VAL A 20 10.86 -1.70 6.48
C VAL A 20 10.21 -1.59 5.11
N VAL A 21 10.98 -1.15 4.12
CA VAL A 21 10.69 -1.33 2.69
C VAL A 21 11.29 -2.66 2.28
N PHE A 22 10.41 -3.62 1.96
CA PHE A 22 10.84 -5.00 1.72
C PHE A 22 11.49 -5.15 0.35
N ASP A 23 12.78 -5.49 0.33
CA ASP A 23 13.57 -5.67 -0.89
C ASP A 23 13.61 -7.15 -1.29
N TYR A 24 12.61 -7.57 -2.05
CA TYR A 24 12.53 -8.93 -2.61
C TYR A 24 12.94 -8.98 -4.10
N GLY A 25 13.63 -7.95 -4.57
CA GLY A 25 14.14 -7.85 -5.95
C GLY A 25 13.20 -7.15 -6.93
N PHE A 26 11.98 -6.77 -6.51
CA PHE A 26 10.98 -6.10 -7.34
C PHE A 26 10.43 -4.86 -6.62
N GLY A 27 10.43 -3.73 -7.29
CA GLY A 27 9.88 -2.49 -6.73
C GLY A 27 10.85 -1.32 -6.78
N ASN A 28 10.29 -0.11 -6.76
CA ASN A 28 11.07 1.12 -6.67
C ASN A 28 11.39 1.43 -5.21
N VAL A 29 12.17 0.54 -4.56
CA VAL A 29 12.46 0.58 -3.11
C VAL A 29 13.07 1.92 -2.68
N ARG A 30 13.95 2.53 -3.51
CA ARG A 30 14.61 3.80 -3.18
C ARG A 30 13.66 5.00 -3.20
N SER A 31 12.69 5.01 -4.11
CA SER A 31 11.66 6.06 -4.13
C SER A 31 10.70 5.93 -2.95
N ALA A 32 10.32 4.71 -2.61
CA ALA A 32 9.50 4.41 -1.44
C ALA A 32 10.21 4.81 -0.13
N GLU A 33 11.49 4.44 0.03
CA GLU A 33 12.32 4.85 1.18
C GLU A 33 12.33 6.37 1.35
N ARG A 34 12.66 7.11 0.27
CA ARG A 34 12.72 8.58 0.33
C ARG A 34 11.38 9.22 0.66
N ALA A 35 10.30 8.69 0.11
CA ALA A 35 8.96 9.20 0.38
C ALA A 35 8.54 8.96 1.84
N LEU A 36 8.80 7.77 2.37
CA LEU A 36 8.53 7.44 3.77
C LEU A 36 9.41 8.22 4.73
N ALA A 37 10.71 8.39 4.45
CA ALA A 37 11.60 9.17 5.30
C ALA A 37 11.14 10.63 5.44
N ARG A 38 10.50 11.19 4.42
CA ARG A 38 9.91 12.56 4.48
C ARG A 38 8.74 12.67 5.46
N THR A 39 8.10 11.57 5.83
CA THR A 39 7.06 11.55 6.88
C THR A 39 7.64 11.59 8.30
N GLY A 40 8.96 11.50 8.45
CA GLY A 40 9.63 11.40 9.74
C GLY A 40 9.81 9.97 10.27
N ALA A 41 9.49 8.96 9.47
CA ALA A 41 9.72 7.55 9.82
C ALA A 41 11.22 7.19 9.72
N ASP A 42 11.65 6.24 10.56
CA ASP A 42 12.95 5.57 10.47
C ASP A 42 12.81 4.40 9.48
N VAL A 43 13.39 4.55 8.29
CA VAL A 43 13.14 3.65 7.15
C VAL A 43 14.37 2.84 6.80
N GLU A 44 14.21 1.53 6.70
CA GLU A 44 15.25 0.63 6.25
C GLU A 44 14.80 -0.21 5.05
N ILE A 45 15.64 -0.26 4.00
CA ILE A 45 15.45 -1.19 2.87
C ILE A 45 16.17 -2.48 3.21
N THR A 46 15.43 -3.58 3.36
CA THR A 46 16.02 -4.88 3.68
C THR A 46 15.07 -6.02 3.31
N ARG A 47 15.62 -7.22 3.13
CA ARG A 47 14.89 -8.49 3.06
C ARG A 47 15.15 -9.37 4.29
N ASP A 48 15.79 -8.82 5.32
CA ASP A 48 16.04 -9.53 6.56
C ASP A 48 14.71 -9.87 7.24
N PHE A 49 14.56 -11.13 7.57
CA PHE A 49 13.32 -11.67 8.13
C PHE A 49 12.96 -11.01 9.47
N ASP A 50 13.92 -10.95 10.39
CA ASP A 50 13.67 -10.44 11.76
C ASP A 50 13.37 -8.94 11.74
N LYS A 51 14.07 -8.18 10.93
CA LYS A 51 13.81 -6.74 10.74
C LYS A 51 12.43 -6.51 10.16
N ALA A 52 12.07 -7.23 9.08
CA ALA A 52 10.75 -7.13 8.45
C ALA A 52 9.63 -7.56 9.41
N MET A 53 9.86 -8.60 10.24
CA MET A 53 8.88 -9.04 11.24
C MET A 53 8.71 -8.05 12.40
N ASN A 54 9.76 -7.35 12.82
CA ASN A 54 9.74 -6.53 14.05
C ASN A 54 9.53 -5.03 13.81
N ALA A 55 9.57 -4.55 12.56
CA ALA A 55 9.25 -3.16 12.23
C ALA A 55 7.81 -2.79 12.63
N ASP A 56 7.54 -1.52 12.90
CA ASP A 56 6.18 -1.03 13.14
C ASP A 56 5.33 -1.20 11.87
N GLY A 57 5.86 -0.83 10.70
CA GLY A 57 5.22 -1.01 9.40
C GLY A 57 6.10 -1.77 8.40
N LEU A 58 5.46 -2.55 7.51
CA LEU A 58 6.11 -3.21 6.38
C LEU A 58 5.51 -2.67 5.07
N LEU A 59 6.33 -2.09 4.22
CA LEU A 59 5.92 -1.66 2.88
C LEU A 59 6.45 -2.65 1.85
N VAL A 60 5.56 -3.15 1.01
CA VAL A 60 5.83 -4.13 -0.06
C VAL A 60 5.59 -3.44 -1.42
N PRO A 61 6.62 -2.83 -2.01
CA PRO A 61 6.49 -2.28 -3.35
C PRO A 61 6.54 -3.40 -4.39
N GLY A 62 5.95 -3.20 -5.55
CA GLY A 62 6.06 -4.16 -6.65
C GLY A 62 6.07 -3.47 -8.00
N VAL A 63 6.89 -3.96 -8.93
CA VAL A 63 6.91 -3.54 -10.34
C VAL A 63 7.17 -4.74 -11.25
N GLY A 64 6.72 -4.66 -12.49
CA GLY A 64 6.89 -5.72 -13.48
C GLY A 64 5.75 -6.73 -13.46
N ALA A 65 6.02 -7.98 -13.80
CA ALA A 65 5.01 -9.02 -13.95
C ALA A 65 4.60 -9.62 -12.60
N PHE A 66 3.31 -9.90 -12.44
CA PHE A 66 2.72 -10.52 -11.26
C PHE A 66 3.45 -11.82 -10.85
N ALA A 67 3.62 -12.75 -11.80
CA ALA A 67 4.29 -14.02 -11.56
C ALA A 67 5.75 -13.86 -11.11
N ALA A 68 6.45 -12.85 -11.63
CA ALA A 68 7.84 -12.59 -11.24
C ALA A 68 7.90 -12.01 -9.81
N CYS A 69 6.99 -11.10 -9.46
CA CYS A 69 6.88 -10.57 -8.11
C CYS A 69 6.54 -11.67 -7.10
N MET A 70 5.56 -12.55 -7.39
CA MET A 70 5.22 -13.68 -6.52
C MET A 70 6.39 -14.63 -6.30
N ARG A 71 7.16 -14.94 -7.36
CA ARG A 71 8.35 -15.78 -7.24
C ARG A 71 9.41 -15.15 -6.34
N GLY A 72 9.77 -13.88 -6.60
CA GLY A 72 10.77 -13.17 -5.79
C GLY A 72 10.32 -13.00 -4.33
N LEU A 73 9.02 -12.76 -4.12
CA LEU A 73 8.46 -12.67 -2.78
C LEU A 73 8.61 -13.99 -2.00
N LYS A 74 8.26 -15.13 -2.62
CA LYS A 74 8.40 -16.47 -2.03
C LYS A 74 9.87 -16.83 -1.77
N GLU A 75 10.78 -16.52 -2.70
CA GLU A 75 12.22 -16.71 -2.51
C GLU A 75 12.78 -15.93 -1.31
N ALA A 76 12.24 -14.73 -1.07
CA ALA A 76 12.57 -13.90 0.08
C ALA A 76 11.75 -14.24 1.34
N ARG A 77 10.90 -15.26 1.32
CA ARG A 77 9.95 -15.64 2.39
C ARG A 77 8.98 -14.52 2.77
N GLY A 78 8.72 -13.61 1.84
CA GLY A 78 7.86 -12.45 2.03
C GLY A 78 6.39 -12.85 2.24
N ASP A 79 5.93 -13.92 1.62
CA ASP A 79 4.62 -14.54 1.83
C ASP A 79 4.44 -14.92 3.31
N TRP A 80 5.42 -15.57 3.90
CA TRP A 80 5.44 -15.95 5.31
C TRP A 80 5.46 -14.72 6.24
N ILE A 81 6.28 -13.72 5.91
CA ILE A 81 6.39 -12.47 6.67
C ILE A 81 5.04 -11.75 6.67
N ILE A 82 4.43 -11.56 5.50
CA ILE A 82 3.13 -10.88 5.36
C ILE A 82 2.06 -11.60 6.18
N GLY A 83 1.85 -12.90 5.96
CA GLY A 83 0.84 -13.68 6.67
C GLY A 83 1.03 -13.66 8.19
N ARG A 84 2.27 -13.76 8.69
CA ARG A 84 2.56 -13.68 10.13
C ARG A 84 2.33 -12.29 10.70
N ARG A 85 2.69 -11.24 9.97
CA ARG A 85 2.42 -9.87 10.40
C ARG A 85 0.92 -9.61 10.50
N LEU A 86 0.15 -10.00 9.50
CA LEU A 86 -1.30 -9.82 9.48
C LEU A 86 -1.99 -10.61 10.58
N SER A 87 -1.59 -11.87 10.81
CA SER A 87 -2.09 -12.67 11.93
C SER A 87 -1.80 -12.04 13.30
N GLY A 88 -0.74 -11.25 13.41
CA GLY A 88 -0.39 -10.49 14.61
C GLY A 88 -0.93 -9.07 14.66
N GLY A 89 -1.79 -8.66 13.69
CA GLY A 89 -2.32 -7.30 13.59
C GLY A 89 -1.26 -6.24 13.26
N ARG A 90 -0.13 -6.64 12.66
CA ARG A 90 0.98 -5.72 12.33
C ARG A 90 0.83 -5.15 10.93
N PRO A 91 0.88 -3.82 10.77
CA PRO A 91 0.59 -3.15 9.50
C PRO A 91 1.50 -3.57 8.35
N VAL A 92 0.86 -3.82 7.19
CA VAL A 92 1.48 -4.08 5.89
C VAL A 92 0.85 -3.17 4.86
N MET A 93 1.64 -2.58 3.97
CA MET A 93 1.16 -1.78 2.85
C MET A 93 1.76 -2.27 1.53
N GLY A 94 0.88 -2.66 0.59
CA GLY A 94 1.26 -3.00 -0.79
C GLY A 94 1.17 -1.81 -1.73
N ILE A 95 2.13 -1.66 -2.67
CA ILE A 95 2.10 -0.60 -3.70
C ILE A 95 2.21 -1.22 -5.10
N CYS A 96 1.30 -0.86 -5.99
CA CYS A 96 1.23 -1.27 -7.39
C CYS A 96 1.17 -2.80 -7.52
N VAL A 97 2.14 -3.48 -8.11
CA VAL A 97 2.16 -4.95 -8.13
C VAL A 97 2.23 -5.53 -6.71
N GLY A 98 2.80 -4.79 -5.74
CA GLY A 98 2.74 -5.14 -4.33
C GLY A 98 1.32 -5.19 -3.74
N MET A 99 0.37 -4.40 -4.27
CA MET A 99 -1.05 -4.55 -4.00
C MET A 99 -1.63 -5.76 -4.75
N GLN A 100 -1.30 -5.90 -6.02
CA GLN A 100 -1.87 -6.93 -6.89
C GLN A 100 -1.63 -8.34 -6.33
N ILE A 101 -0.42 -8.62 -5.85
CA ILE A 101 -0.06 -9.94 -5.30
C ILE A 101 -0.79 -10.31 -4.00
N LEU A 102 -1.51 -9.37 -3.37
CA LEU A 102 -2.36 -9.64 -2.19
C LEU A 102 -3.68 -10.30 -2.57
N PHE A 103 -4.10 -10.21 -3.82
CA PHE A 103 -5.29 -10.88 -4.33
C PHE A 103 -5.08 -12.37 -4.58
N ALA A 104 -6.16 -13.12 -4.76
CA ALA A 104 -6.12 -14.57 -4.92
C ALA A 104 -5.28 -15.02 -6.13
N ARG A 105 -5.34 -14.28 -7.23
CA ARG A 105 -4.59 -14.62 -8.46
C ARG A 105 -4.38 -13.44 -9.39
N GLY A 106 -3.40 -13.57 -10.28
CA GLY A 106 -3.18 -12.67 -11.42
C GLY A 106 -3.24 -13.43 -12.74
N ILE A 107 -3.85 -12.84 -13.77
CA ILE A 107 -3.97 -13.39 -15.12
C ILE A 107 -3.25 -12.45 -16.08
N GLU A 108 -2.01 -12.79 -16.41
CA GLU A 108 -1.18 -12.00 -17.33
C GLU A 108 -0.88 -12.82 -18.59
N HIS A 109 -1.14 -12.25 -19.77
CA HIS A 109 -0.91 -12.91 -21.06
C HIS A 109 -1.53 -14.32 -21.17
N GLY A 110 -2.70 -14.53 -20.54
CA GLY A 110 -3.39 -15.83 -20.52
C GLY A 110 -2.79 -16.85 -19.56
N VAL A 111 -1.80 -16.47 -18.74
CA VAL A 111 -1.22 -17.33 -17.70
C VAL A 111 -1.77 -16.90 -16.35
N GLU A 112 -2.40 -17.84 -15.65
CA GLU A 112 -2.85 -17.64 -14.28
C GLU A 112 -1.72 -17.97 -13.30
N THR A 113 -1.57 -17.11 -12.29
CA THR A 113 -0.60 -17.26 -11.20
C THR A 113 -1.30 -17.01 -9.87
N GLU A 114 -1.13 -17.91 -8.91
CA GLU A 114 -1.64 -17.74 -7.55
C GLU A 114 -0.96 -16.55 -6.84
N GLY A 115 -1.77 -15.73 -6.17
CA GLY A 115 -1.33 -14.66 -5.29
C GLY A 115 -1.21 -15.10 -3.82
N LEU A 116 -1.34 -14.14 -2.90
CA LEU A 116 -1.32 -14.40 -1.45
C LEU A 116 -2.71 -14.74 -0.87
N ASP A 117 -3.78 -14.53 -1.66
CA ASP A 117 -5.16 -14.79 -1.28
C ASP A 117 -5.62 -14.11 0.02
N GLU A 118 -5.06 -12.92 0.31
CA GLU A 118 -5.53 -12.07 1.40
C GLU A 118 -6.89 -11.42 1.06
N TRP A 119 -7.15 -11.22 -0.24
CA TRP A 119 -8.41 -10.76 -0.78
C TRP A 119 -8.85 -11.60 -1.98
N PRO A 120 -10.15 -11.92 -2.08
CA PRO A 120 -10.68 -12.62 -3.25
C PRO A 120 -10.59 -11.74 -4.50
N GLY A 121 -10.61 -12.37 -5.66
CA GLY A 121 -10.60 -11.70 -6.95
C GLY A 121 -9.36 -11.99 -7.78
N ALA A 122 -9.39 -11.49 -8.99
CA ALA A 122 -8.32 -11.67 -9.96
C ALA A 122 -7.78 -10.31 -10.45
N VAL A 123 -6.48 -10.22 -10.59
CA VAL A 123 -5.82 -9.13 -11.31
C VAL A 123 -5.83 -9.48 -12.78
N GLU A 124 -6.54 -8.68 -13.58
CA GLU A 124 -6.80 -8.93 -15.00
C GLU A 124 -6.38 -7.74 -15.86
N PRO A 125 -6.24 -7.91 -17.20
CA PRO A 125 -5.96 -6.78 -18.08
C PRO A 125 -6.98 -5.65 -17.91
N LEU A 126 -6.50 -4.40 -17.95
CA LEU A 126 -7.35 -3.23 -17.97
C LEU A 126 -8.33 -3.27 -19.14
N GLN A 127 -9.59 -2.99 -18.86
CA GLN A 127 -10.66 -2.90 -19.86
C GLN A 127 -10.79 -1.46 -20.37
N ALA A 128 -9.79 -1.02 -21.16
CA ALA A 128 -9.70 0.32 -21.70
C ALA A 128 -9.15 0.30 -23.14
N GLU A 129 -9.45 1.36 -23.92
CA GLU A 129 -8.90 1.51 -25.27
C GLU A 129 -7.40 1.80 -25.27
N ILE A 130 -6.93 2.51 -24.24
CA ILE A 130 -5.52 2.88 -24.09
C ILE A 130 -4.94 2.15 -22.87
N VAL A 131 -3.95 1.30 -23.11
CA VAL A 131 -3.21 0.57 -22.08
C VAL A 131 -1.73 0.75 -22.36
N PRO A 132 -0.91 1.06 -21.36
CA PRO A 132 -1.20 1.13 -19.92
C PRO A 132 -2.00 2.39 -19.51
N HIS A 133 -2.67 2.32 -18.34
CA HIS A 133 -3.07 3.50 -17.59
C HIS A 133 -1.80 4.15 -17.05
N MET A 134 -1.37 5.24 -17.67
CA MET A 134 -0.15 5.97 -17.30
C MET A 134 -0.47 7.45 -17.16
N GLY A 135 -0.26 7.99 -15.96
CA GLY A 135 -0.47 9.40 -15.66
C GLY A 135 -1.20 9.65 -14.35
N TRP A 136 -1.70 10.88 -14.22
CA TRP A 136 -2.38 11.38 -13.05
C TRP A 136 -3.89 11.16 -13.16
N ASN A 137 -4.49 10.55 -12.14
CA ASN A 137 -5.92 10.33 -12.07
C ASN A 137 -6.44 10.56 -10.67
N THR A 138 -7.75 10.80 -10.56
CA THR A 138 -8.47 10.91 -9.28
C THR A 138 -8.93 9.54 -8.81
N VAL A 139 -9.33 9.48 -7.55
CA VAL A 139 -9.89 8.29 -6.92
C VAL A 139 -11.20 8.64 -6.21
N ASP A 140 -12.08 7.66 -6.07
CA ASP A 140 -13.31 7.74 -5.30
C ASP A 140 -13.14 6.93 -4.01
N ALA A 141 -12.75 7.62 -2.95
CA ALA A 141 -12.48 7.03 -1.65
C ALA A 141 -13.72 7.12 -0.74
N PRO A 142 -13.98 6.12 0.13
CA PRO A 142 -15.01 6.21 1.16
C PRO A 142 -14.78 7.42 2.07
N ALA A 143 -15.88 8.07 2.49
CA ALA A 143 -15.81 9.29 3.32
C ALA A 143 -15.13 9.08 4.69
N ASP A 144 -15.11 7.83 5.17
CA ASP A 144 -14.49 7.44 6.43
C ASP A 144 -13.09 6.81 6.23
N SER A 145 -12.49 6.95 5.03
CA SER A 145 -11.14 6.48 4.76
C SER A 145 -10.12 7.15 5.66
N GLU A 146 -9.26 6.35 6.28
CA GLU A 146 -8.12 6.84 7.06
C GLU A 146 -6.93 7.19 6.15
N LEU A 147 -6.76 6.41 5.07
CA LEU A 147 -5.67 6.60 4.12
C LEU A 147 -5.80 7.94 3.37
N PHE A 148 -7.02 8.34 3.03
CA PHE A 148 -7.30 9.57 2.29
C PHE A 148 -7.74 10.74 3.20
N ALA A 149 -7.61 10.61 4.52
CA ALA A 149 -8.00 11.66 5.45
C ALA A 149 -7.26 12.98 5.18
N GLY A 150 -8.00 14.09 5.09
CA GLY A 150 -7.45 15.42 4.86
C GLY A 150 -6.98 15.70 3.43
N LEU A 151 -7.22 14.80 2.49
CA LEU A 151 -6.99 15.02 1.07
C LEU A 151 -8.26 15.60 0.40
N ASP A 152 -8.05 16.47 -0.59
CA ASP A 152 -9.14 17.00 -1.40
C ASP A 152 -9.75 15.91 -2.27
N ALA A 153 -11.05 16.01 -2.57
CA ALA A 153 -11.77 15.02 -3.37
C ALA A 153 -11.26 14.91 -4.83
N ASP A 154 -10.60 15.95 -5.33
CA ASP A 154 -9.98 16.00 -6.64
C ASP A 154 -8.46 15.76 -6.61
N ALA A 155 -7.93 15.33 -5.47
CA ALA A 155 -6.53 14.95 -5.34
C ALA A 155 -6.16 13.89 -6.38
N ARG A 156 -4.99 14.08 -7.00
CA ARG A 156 -4.54 13.19 -8.08
C ARG A 156 -3.36 12.35 -7.64
N PHE A 157 -3.38 11.10 -8.11
CA PHE A 157 -2.33 10.13 -7.86
C PHE A 157 -1.75 9.63 -9.18
N TYR A 158 -0.48 9.25 -9.15
CA TYR A 158 0.23 8.76 -10.33
C TYR A 158 0.05 7.25 -10.49
N PHE A 159 -0.56 6.85 -11.60
CA PHE A 159 -0.77 5.47 -12.01
C PHE A 159 0.18 5.08 -13.13
N VAL A 160 0.64 3.84 -13.13
CA VAL A 160 1.32 3.19 -14.26
C VAL A 160 1.12 1.69 -14.17
N HIS A 161 0.07 1.17 -14.80
CA HIS A 161 -0.27 -0.24 -14.77
C HIS A 161 -1.08 -0.66 -16.00
N SER A 162 -1.00 -1.94 -16.36
CA SER A 162 -1.77 -2.57 -17.44
C SER A 162 -2.80 -3.57 -16.95
N TYR A 163 -2.73 -3.91 -15.67
CA TYR A 163 -3.59 -4.89 -15.00
C TYR A 163 -4.16 -4.29 -13.73
N ALA A 164 -5.36 -4.69 -13.37
CA ALA A 164 -6.05 -4.25 -12.15
C ALA A 164 -7.10 -5.27 -11.73
N VAL A 165 -7.68 -5.06 -10.55
CA VAL A 165 -8.86 -5.78 -10.07
C VAL A 165 -10.10 -4.96 -10.41
N HIS A 166 -11.05 -5.56 -11.11
CA HIS A 166 -12.26 -4.89 -11.58
C HIS A 166 -13.47 -5.14 -10.69
N ASP A 167 -13.44 -6.20 -9.88
CA ASP A 167 -14.54 -6.62 -9.02
C ASP A 167 -14.07 -6.74 -7.56
N TRP A 168 -14.96 -6.43 -6.64
CA TRP A 168 -14.74 -6.65 -5.21
C TRP A 168 -15.89 -7.47 -4.63
N SER A 169 -15.58 -8.66 -4.13
CA SER A 169 -16.58 -9.64 -3.68
C SER A 169 -16.39 -10.14 -2.25
N LEU A 170 -15.55 -9.44 -1.45
CA LEU A 170 -15.38 -9.83 -0.05
C LEU A 170 -16.57 -9.38 0.80
N ASP A 171 -17.46 -10.30 1.09
CA ASP A 171 -18.60 -10.10 1.99
C ASP A 171 -18.21 -10.41 3.44
N VAL A 172 -18.34 -9.42 4.31
CA VAL A 172 -18.10 -9.59 5.74
C VAL A 172 -19.43 -9.88 6.43
N HIS A 173 -19.73 -11.16 6.64
CA HIS A 173 -20.98 -11.57 7.31
C HIS A 173 -20.93 -11.44 8.84
N ASN A 174 -19.75 -11.26 9.43
CA ASN A 174 -19.58 -11.11 10.86
C ASN A 174 -19.70 -9.63 11.27
N PRO A 175 -20.73 -9.22 12.01
CA PRO A 175 -20.93 -7.82 12.41
C PRO A 175 -19.85 -7.29 13.37
N LEU A 176 -19.00 -8.16 13.92
CA LEU A 176 -17.86 -7.77 14.74
C LEU A 176 -16.62 -7.41 13.92
N LEU A 177 -16.60 -7.78 12.63
CA LEU A 177 -15.51 -7.42 11.72
C LEU A 177 -15.87 -6.15 10.97
N ARG A 178 -14.90 -5.25 10.84
CA ARG A 178 -15.06 -4.08 9.97
C ARG A 178 -14.92 -4.50 8.52
N ALA A 179 -15.86 -4.09 7.68
CA ALA A 179 -15.74 -4.29 6.25
C ALA A 179 -14.53 -3.51 5.71
N PRO A 180 -13.80 -4.07 4.73
CA PRO A 180 -12.77 -3.34 4.03
C PRO A 180 -13.31 -2.07 3.38
N LYS A 181 -12.53 -0.99 3.42
CA LYS A 181 -12.82 0.24 2.69
C LYS A 181 -12.12 0.15 1.35
N VAL A 182 -12.91 0.16 0.29
CA VAL A 182 -12.42 0.03 -1.08
C VAL A 182 -12.54 1.37 -1.79
N THR A 183 -11.41 1.85 -2.29
CA THR A 183 -11.31 3.06 -3.10
C THR A 183 -11.24 2.68 -4.57
N TRP A 184 -11.99 3.37 -5.40
CA TRP A 184 -12.08 3.10 -6.83
C TRP A 184 -11.43 4.19 -7.67
N SER A 185 -11.03 3.83 -8.88
CA SER A 185 -10.70 4.78 -9.94
C SER A 185 -11.23 4.25 -11.27
N THR A 186 -11.21 5.08 -12.31
CA THR A 186 -11.74 4.70 -13.62
C THR A 186 -10.72 4.98 -14.72
N HIS A 187 -10.45 3.94 -15.52
CA HIS A 187 -9.71 4.05 -16.78
C HIS A 187 -10.32 3.06 -17.78
N GLY A 188 -11.18 3.56 -18.64
CA GLY A 188 -12.12 2.73 -19.42
C GLY A 188 -13.21 2.17 -18.53
N LYS A 189 -12.91 1.14 -17.75
CA LYS A 189 -13.80 0.60 -16.72
C LYS A 189 -13.28 0.94 -15.31
N PRO A 190 -14.18 0.92 -14.29
CA PRO A 190 -13.76 1.04 -12.89
C PRO A 190 -12.79 -0.09 -12.49
N PHE A 191 -11.88 0.23 -11.57
CA PHE A 191 -10.96 -0.72 -10.96
C PHE A 191 -10.65 -0.32 -9.51
N VAL A 192 -10.21 -1.29 -8.70
CA VAL A 192 -9.83 -1.07 -7.31
C VAL A 192 -8.51 -0.30 -7.27
N ALA A 193 -8.55 0.93 -6.76
CA ALA A 193 -7.40 1.84 -6.68
C ALA A 193 -6.68 1.76 -5.33
N ALA A 194 -7.40 1.49 -4.23
CA ALA A 194 -6.82 1.24 -2.92
C ALA A 194 -7.74 0.40 -2.04
N VAL A 195 -7.18 -0.23 -1.02
CA VAL A 195 -7.91 -0.99 -0.01
C VAL A 195 -7.35 -0.71 1.37
N GLU A 196 -8.25 -0.54 2.35
CA GLU A 196 -7.96 -0.46 3.78
C GLU A 196 -8.69 -1.61 4.47
N ASN A 197 -7.97 -2.59 4.98
CA ASN A 197 -8.54 -3.77 5.64
C ASN A 197 -7.78 -4.13 6.92
N GLY A 198 -8.13 -3.51 8.03
CA GLY A 198 -7.47 -3.74 9.31
C GLY A 198 -5.99 -3.36 9.25
N ALA A 199 -5.12 -4.36 9.39
CA ALA A 199 -3.67 -4.17 9.31
C ALA A 199 -3.13 -4.18 7.86
N LEU A 200 -3.96 -4.54 6.87
CA LEU A 200 -3.55 -4.64 5.47
C LEU A 200 -4.07 -3.47 4.65
N TRP A 201 -3.14 -2.73 4.06
CA TRP A 201 -3.38 -1.53 3.26
C TRP A 201 -2.74 -1.71 1.89
N ALA A 202 -3.33 -1.15 0.85
CA ALA A 202 -2.68 -1.17 -0.45
C ALA A 202 -3.17 -0.08 -1.40
N THR A 203 -2.31 0.29 -2.37
CA THR A 203 -2.63 1.22 -3.46
C THR A 203 -2.17 0.67 -4.80
N GLN A 204 -3.00 0.80 -5.83
CA GLN A 204 -2.62 0.50 -7.22
C GLN A 204 -1.72 1.59 -7.79
N PHE A 205 -1.95 2.83 -7.39
CA PHE A 205 -1.10 3.97 -7.74
C PHE A 205 0.17 4.01 -6.89
N HIS A 206 1.08 4.89 -7.28
CA HIS A 206 2.36 5.11 -6.62
C HIS A 206 2.32 6.35 -5.72
N PRO A 207 2.05 6.26 -4.42
CA PRO A 207 2.06 7.42 -3.53
C PRO A 207 3.44 8.09 -3.48
N GLU A 208 4.53 7.31 -3.61
CA GLU A 208 5.90 7.82 -3.64
C GLU A 208 6.22 8.68 -4.88
N LYS A 209 5.29 8.70 -5.88
CA LYS A 209 5.38 9.51 -7.10
C LYS A 209 4.24 10.54 -7.19
N SER A 210 3.39 10.62 -6.18
CA SER A 210 2.14 11.40 -6.23
C SER A 210 2.25 12.76 -5.52
N GLY A 211 3.44 13.32 -5.42
CA GLY A 211 3.65 14.67 -4.86
C GLY A 211 3.12 14.81 -3.44
N ASP A 212 2.46 15.94 -3.17
CA ASP A 212 1.96 16.25 -1.83
C ASP A 212 0.79 15.34 -1.41
N ALA A 213 -0.09 14.98 -2.35
CA ALA A 213 -1.18 14.04 -2.07
C ALA A 213 -0.63 12.66 -1.63
N GLY A 214 0.39 12.17 -2.33
CA GLY A 214 1.07 10.92 -1.95
C GLY A 214 1.81 11.03 -0.62
N ALA A 215 2.44 12.15 -0.34
CA ALA A 215 3.12 12.41 0.93
C ALA A 215 2.13 12.44 2.11
N GLN A 216 0.97 13.09 1.93
CA GLN A 216 -0.10 13.10 2.93
C GLN A 216 -0.64 11.69 3.17
N LEU A 217 -0.91 10.93 2.11
CA LEU A 217 -1.38 9.55 2.20
C LEU A 217 -0.40 8.65 2.97
N LEU A 218 0.90 8.74 2.68
CA LEU A 218 1.91 8.00 3.43
C LEU A 218 2.00 8.45 4.88
N THR A 219 1.83 9.75 5.16
CA THR A 219 1.78 10.29 6.53
C THR A 219 0.59 9.73 7.28
N ASN A 220 -0.58 9.63 6.64
CA ASN A 220 -1.77 9.03 7.22
C ASN A 220 -1.51 7.56 7.60
N TRP A 221 -0.93 6.77 6.68
CA TRP A 221 -0.57 5.38 6.97
C TRP A 221 0.42 5.27 8.14
N ILE A 222 1.48 6.08 8.19
CA ILE A 222 2.44 6.12 9.30
C ILE A 222 1.74 6.46 10.63
N GLY A 223 0.70 7.29 10.58
CA GLY A 223 -0.11 7.64 11.74
C GLY A 223 -0.88 6.47 12.36
N THR A 224 -1.11 5.40 11.59
CA THR A 224 -1.81 4.18 12.05
C THR A 224 -0.90 3.13 12.68
N LEU A 225 0.44 3.28 12.58
CA LEU A 225 1.43 2.32 13.06
C LEU A 225 1.57 2.31 14.60
#